data_2e3c271468da98e5cf928559f2dd7e28
#
_entry.id   2e3c271468da98e5cf928559f2dd7e28
#
_cell.length_a   1.000
_cell.length_b   1.000
_cell.length_c   1.000
_cell.angle_alpha   90.00
_cell.angle_beta   90.00
_cell.angle_gamma   90.00
#
_symmetry.space_group_name_H-M   'P 1'
#
loop_
_entity.id
_entity.type
_entity.pdbx_description
1 polymer ?
#
loop_
_entity_poly.entity_id
_entity_poly.type
_entity_poly.pdbx_seq_one_letter_code
_entity_poly.pdbx_strand_id
1 'polypeptide(L)'
;IQWSPKGTILVTPPWNFPTSIPGGGICTALVTGNCVLFKPAPEAVLAGWELVKAFWDAGIPKEALQFINCADDPVGSQLIKDTRVNSVILTGATSTAHLFAKMRPGIDLSAETGGKNALIISSLSDRDLAIKDLVQSAFGHNGQKCSAASLAILEKEVYDDPHFRKQLRDAAASLKVGSAWDLSSKITPLIREPGDDLKKGLTTLEEGEFWLLEPKQDSSNPNLWSPGIKFGVHKGSYTQQTEFFGPVLGVMRAENIDHAIHLANSTPYGLTSGIHSLDKREIKKWQNLIIAGNCYINRTITGAIVRRQPFGGCKNSSYGHGSKAGGPNYLTQFMHATQKGIPKEKFPVGEWVNNLTRFLEKFDLSAEELGMWYASVSSYAFFWQQFKRDKDSSKIVGQDNFFRYLPQKKLIFRIGPNTKPMDYLRIFAAALTCETRLEVSWEKSRDAKVRQANWEALLPIFNIVEEDQATFIKRMCSCHFKRIRMLEEPSAEMKQAAAASATYIDHTPVLANGRIELLHYLREMSLSVDYHRYGNLGLREGELRKPIL
;
A
#
# COMPACT_ATOMS: atom_id res chain seq x y z
N ILE A 1 -1.51 11.28 24.01
CA ILE A 1 -2.42 11.45 22.86
C ILE A 1 -3.84 11.19 23.33
N GLN A 2 -4.77 12.03 22.89
CA GLN A 2 -6.21 11.79 22.98
C GLN A 2 -6.73 11.48 21.56
N TRP A 3 -7.57 10.45 21.47
CA TRP A 3 -8.20 10.04 20.23
C TRP A 3 -9.67 10.46 20.21
N SER A 4 -10.17 10.89 19.06
CA SER A 4 -11.59 11.12 18.81
C SER A 4 -11.97 10.61 17.42
N PRO A 5 -13.21 10.11 17.23
CA PRO A 5 -13.68 9.64 15.93
C PRO A 5 -13.73 10.75 14.91
N LYS A 6 -13.62 10.40 13.63
CA LYS A 6 -13.79 11.35 12.51
C LYS A 6 -15.28 11.69 12.23
N GLY A 7 -16.20 10.76 12.54
CA GLY A 7 -17.64 10.94 12.33
C GLY A 7 -18.24 9.84 11.47
N THR A 8 -18.71 10.17 10.27
CA THR A 8 -19.32 9.22 9.34
C THR A 8 -18.30 8.71 8.34
N ILE A 9 -18.14 7.39 8.25
CA ILE A 9 -17.22 6.73 7.31
C ILE A 9 -18.03 5.96 6.26
N LEU A 10 -17.77 6.25 4.99
CA LEU A 10 -18.32 5.50 3.87
C LEU A 10 -17.37 4.34 3.52
N VAL A 11 -17.87 3.11 3.54
CA VAL A 11 -17.14 1.89 3.18
C VAL A 11 -17.60 1.41 1.81
N THR A 12 -16.72 1.43 0.82
CA THR A 12 -16.96 1.04 -0.57
C THR A 12 -16.01 -0.08 -0.99
N PRO A 13 -16.32 -1.35 -0.68
CA PRO A 13 -15.50 -2.50 -1.00
C PRO A 13 -15.76 -3.01 -2.43
N PRO A 14 -14.84 -3.86 -2.95
CA PRO A 14 -15.04 -4.55 -4.21
C PRO A 14 -15.89 -5.82 -4.02
N TRP A 15 -16.18 -6.47 -5.14
CA TRP A 15 -16.98 -7.71 -5.20
C TRP A 15 -16.16 -9.00 -4.95
N ASN A 16 -14.84 -8.98 -5.13
CA ASN A 16 -14.01 -10.19 -5.15
C ASN A 16 -13.74 -10.82 -3.77
N PHE A 17 -13.92 -10.05 -2.69
CA PHE A 17 -13.91 -10.53 -1.30
C PHE A 17 -15.08 -9.88 -0.53
N PRO A 18 -16.32 -10.28 -0.84
CA PRO A 18 -17.52 -9.51 -0.49
C PRO A 18 -17.88 -9.49 1.00
N THR A 19 -17.20 -10.27 1.83
CA THR A 19 -17.41 -10.31 3.29
C THR A 19 -16.17 -9.86 4.06
N SER A 20 -14.98 -10.35 3.71
CA SER A 20 -13.76 -10.08 4.48
C SER A 20 -13.26 -8.64 4.36
N ILE A 21 -13.28 -8.06 3.14
CA ILE A 21 -12.85 -6.67 2.94
C ILE A 21 -13.83 -5.69 3.59
N PRO A 22 -15.15 -5.73 3.31
CA PRO A 22 -16.09 -4.85 3.99
C PRO A 22 -16.14 -5.08 5.50
N GLY A 23 -16.10 -6.33 5.97
CA GLY A 23 -16.05 -6.66 7.39
C GLY A 23 -14.87 -5.96 8.10
N GLY A 24 -13.69 -5.98 7.48
CA GLY A 24 -12.52 -5.24 7.99
C GLY A 24 -12.74 -3.74 8.07
N GLY A 25 -13.29 -3.12 7.02
CA GLY A 25 -13.62 -1.69 6.98
C GLY A 25 -14.67 -1.29 8.02
N ILE A 26 -15.78 -2.05 8.09
CA ILE A 26 -16.88 -1.82 9.04
C ILE A 26 -16.37 -1.94 10.48
N CYS A 27 -15.69 -3.05 10.83
CA CYS A 27 -15.13 -3.25 12.18
C CYS A 27 -14.19 -2.11 12.56
N THR A 28 -13.31 -1.70 11.64
CA THR A 28 -12.35 -0.61 11.89
C THR A 28 -13.06 0.71 12.19
N ALA A 29 -14.05 1.08 11.40
CA ALA A 29 -14.80 2.31 11.59
C ALA A 29 -15.60 2.31 12.90
N LEU A 30 -16.29 1.22 13.19
CA LEU A 30 -17.10 1.10 14.42
C LEU A 30 -16.23 1.11 15.69
N VAL A 31 -15.12 0.34 15.73
CA VAL A 31 -14.26 0.26 16.93
C VAL A 31 -13.54 1.58 17.22
N THR A 32 -13.41 2.45 16.23
CA THR A 32 -12.85 3.80 16.38
C THR A 32 -13.90 4.87 16.67
N GLY A 33 -15.15 4.44 16.96
CA GLY A 33 -16.25 5.31 17.40
C GLY A 33 -16.97 6.05 16.28
N ASN A 34 -16.78 5.64 15.01
CA ASN A 34 -17.44 6.26 13.86
C ASN A 34 -18.74 5.52 13.52
N CYS A 35 -19.64 6.24 12.82
CA CYS A 35 -20.77 5.63 12.13
C CYS A 35 -20.35 5.19 10.72
N VAL A 36 -21.04 4.18 10.19
CA VAL A 36 -20.71 3.55 8.90
C VAL A 36 -21.88 3.66 7.93
N LEU A 37 -21.60 4.18 6.74
CA LEU A 37 -22.42 3.99 5.54
C LEU A 37 -21.72 2.91 4.70
N PHE A 38 -22.38 1.78 4.49
CA PHE A 38 -21.82 0.68 3.74
C PHE A 38 -22.50 0.53 2.39
N LYS A 39 -21.78 0.80 1.30
CA LYS A 39 -22.21 0.62 -0.08
C LYS A 39 -21.41 -0.50 -0.73
N PRO A 40 -21.96 -1.73 -0.85
CA PRO A 40 -21.28 -2.82 -1.55
C PRO A 40 -21.14 -2.55 -3.04
N ALA A 41 -20.26 -3.29 -3.71
CA ALA A 41 -20.25 -3.36 -5.17
C ALA A 41 -21.56 -3.98 -5.68
N PRO A 42 -22.03 -3.60 -6.88
CA PRO A 42 -23.30 -4.11 -7.45
C PRO A 42 -23.36 -5.64 -7.51
N GLU A 43 -22.24 -6.30 -7.79
CA GLU A 43 -22.13 -7.76 -7.88
C GLU A 43 -22.17 -8.45 -6.51
N ALA A 44 -22.04 -7.72 -5.41
CA ALA A 44 -21.91 -8.25 -4.05
C ALA A 44 -23.01 -7.76 -3.09
N VAL A 45 -24.10 -7.22 -3.60
CA VAL A 45 -25.18 -6.62 -2.79
C VAL A 45 -25.76 -7.62 -1.78
N LEU A 46 -26.08 -8.85 -2.22
CA LEU A 46 -26.66 -9.88 -1.35
C LEU A 46 -25.67 -10.32 -0.26
N ALA A 47 -24.42 -10.56 -0.63
CA ALA A 47 -23.37 -10.91 0.35
C ALA A 47 -23.13 -9.79 1.37
N GLY A 48 -23.17 -8.54 0.91
CA GLY A 48 -23.09 -7.35 1.77
C GLY A 48 -24.27 -7.21 2.70
N TRP A 49 -25.48 -7.51 2.23
CA TRP A 49 -26.68 -7.50 3.04
C TRP A 49 -26.63 -8.53 4.18
N GLU A 50 -26.25 -9.78 3.87
CA GLU A 50 -26.12 -10.84 4.89
C GLU A 50 -25.00 -10.50 5.91
N LEU A 51 -23.92 -9.87 5.45
CA LEU A 51 -22.88 -9.38 6.37
C LEU A 51 -23.41 -8.35 7.35
N VAL A 52 -24.17 -7.35 6.87
CA VAL A 52 -24.73 -6.29 7.73
C VAL A 52 -25.77 -6.85 8.69
N LYS A 53 -26.60 -7.79 8.25
CA LYS A 53 -27.53 -8.51 9.15
C LYS A 53 -26.79 -9.17 10.33
N ALA A 54 -25.67 -9.85 10.04
CA ALA A 54 -24.87 -10.48 11.08
C ALA A 54 -24.33 -9.46 12.11
N PHE A 55 -23.97 -8.24 11.69
CA PHE A 55 -23.60 -7.16 12.61
C PHE A 55 -24.78 -6.68 13.46
N TRP A 56 -25.97 -6.49 12.86
CA TRP A 56 -27.17 -6.08 13.59
C TRP A 56 -27.62 -7.16 14.59
N ASP A 57 -27.60 -8.42 14.18
CA ASP A 57 -27.94 -9.58 15.04
C ASP A 57 -26.95 -9.72 16.21
N ALA A 58 -25.70 -9.30 16.01
CA ALA A 58 -24.69 -9.21 17.07
C ALA A 58 -24.85 -7.98 17.98
N GLY A 59 -25.86 -7.13 17.76
CA GLY A 59 -26.20 -5.99 18.62
C GLY A 59 -25.65 -4.64 18.16
N ILE A 60 -25.07 -4.54 16.97
CA ILE A 60 -24.69 -3.22 16.42
C ILE A 60 -25.96 -2.44 16.04
N PRO A 61 -26.15 -1.20 16.56
CA PRO A 61 -27.29 -0.37 16.21
C PRO A 61 -27.36 -0.05 14.71
N LYS A 62 -28.57 -0.08 14.14
CA LYS A 62 -28.77 0.22 12.72
C LYS A 62 -28.37 1.66 12.36
N GLU A 63 -28.46 2.58 13.31
CA GLU A 63 -28.04 3.97 13.18
C GLU A 63 -26.51 4.09 13.08
N ALA A 64 -25.76 3.18 13.70
CA ALA A 64 -24.30 3.15 13.64
C ALA A 64 -23.77 2.44 12.39
N LEU A 65 -24.55 1.52 11.80
CA LEU A 65 -24.20 0.80 10.57
C LEU A 65 -25.40 0.79 9.62
N GLN A 66 -25.33 1.57 8.55
CA GLN A 66 -26.37 1.69 7.55
C GLN A 66 -25.96 1.03 6.24
N PHE A 67 -26.83 0.19 5.68
CA PHE A 67 -26.65 -0.45 4.39
C PHE A 67 -27.25 0.40 3.29
N ILE A 68 -26.49 0.70 2.24
CA ILE A 68 -26.92 1.50 1.11
C ILE A 68 -26.75 0.69 -0.18
N ASN A 69 -27.88 0.37 -0.81
CA ASN A 69 -27.90 -0.18 -2.15
C ASN A 69 -28.39 0.88 -3.12
N CYS A 70 -27.51 1.41 -3.94
CA CYS A 70 -27.83 2.45 -4.92
C CYS A 70 -26.93 2.33 -6.15
N ALA A 71 -27.41 2.92 -7.26
CA ALA A 71 -26.60 3.11 -8.46
C ALA A 71 -25.38 3.99 -8.16
N ASP A 72 -24.30 3.79 -8.91
CA ASP A 72 -23.07 4.58 -8.75
C ASP A 72 -23.30 6.05 -9.12
N ASP A 73 -24.15 6.31 -10.11
CA ASP A 73 -24.58 7.66 -10.50
C ASP A 73 -26.11 7.71 -10.67
N PRO A 74 -26.81 8.77 -10.20
CA PRO A 74 -26.28 9.95 -9.49
C PRO A 74 -26.08 9.76 -7.98
N VAL A 75 -26.70 8.74 -7.35
CA VAL A 75 -26.78 8.63 -5.88
C VAL A 75 -25.43 8.32 -5.25
N GLY A 76 -24.68 7.36 -5.79
CA GLY A 76 -23.33 7.04 -5.32
C GLY A 76 -22.38 8.24 -5.42
N SER A 77 -22.45 8.98 -6.52
CA SER A 77 -21.68 10.21 -6.71
C SER A 77 -22.05 11.30 -5.68
N GLN A 78 -23.35 11.41 -5.31
CA GLN A 78 -23.80 12.34 -4.27
C GLN A 78 -23.24 11.97 -2.90
N LEU A 79 -23.18 10.67 -2.55
CA LEU A 79 -22.57 10.21 -1.29
C LEU A 79 -21.10 10.65 -1.18
N ILE A 80 -20.32 10.54 -2.26
CA ILE A 80 -18.92 10.97 -2.27
C ILE A 80 -18.78 12.48 -2.09
N LYS A 81 -19.68 13.25 -2.70
CA LYS A 81 -19.68 14.73 -2.64
C LYS A 81 -20.20 15.28 -1.32
N ASP A 82 -20.98 14.50 -0.57
CA ASP A 82 -21.62 14.96 0.68
C ASP A 82 -20.57 15.18 1.78
N THR A 83 -20.51 16.40 2.29
CA THR A 83 -19.54 16.80 3.32
C THR A 83 -19.80 16.18 4.69
N ARG A 84 -20.98 15.61 4.92
CA ARG A 84 -21.31 14.84 6.13
C ARG A 84 -20.60 13.48 6.17
N VAL A 85 -20.13 12.98 5.02
CA VAL A 85 -19.21 11.84 4.95
C VAL A 85 -17.81 12.35 5.26
N ASN A 86 -17.29 12.05 6.44
CA ASN A 86 -16.01 12.58 6.92
C ASN A 86 -14.80 11.86 6.32
N SER A 87 -14.91 10.56 6.08
CA SER A 87 -13.82 9.76 5.49
C SER A 87 -14.39 8.62 4.62
N VAL A 88 -13.61 8.15 3.67
CA VAL A 88 -13.97 7.04 2.78
C VAL A 88 -12.92 5.93 2.86
N ILE A 89 -13.38 4.70 3.06
CA ILE A 89 -12.59 3.47 2.89
C ILE A 89 -12.95 2.87 1.54
N LEU A 90 -12.02 2.92 0.60
CA LEU A 90 -12.17 2.34 -0.73
C LEU A 90 -11.23 1.15 -0.91
N THR A 91 -11.75 0.05 -1.42
CA THR A 91 -10.92 -0.97 -2.06
C THR A 91 -11.47 -1.20 -3.47
N GLY A 92 -10.64 -1.02 -4.49
CA GLY A 92 -11.09 -1.09 -5.88
C GLY A 92 -10.05 -0.64 -6.90
N ALA A 93 -10.48 -0.22 -8.08
CA ALA A 93 -9.57 0.25 -9.12
C ALA A 93 -8.88 1.57 -8.75
N THR A 94 -7.64 1.76 -9.21
CA THR A 94 -6.90 3.04 -9.06
C THR A 94 -7.68 4.21 -9.68
N SER A 95 -8.34 3.99 -10.81
CA SER A 95 -9.20 4.99 -11.47
C SER A 95 -10.36 5.45 -10.58
N THR A 96 -10.96 4.55 -9.80
CA THR A 96 -12.03 4.88 -8.85
C THR A 96 -11.54 5.77 -7.72
N ALA A 97 -10.35 5.49 -7.16
CA ALA A 97 -9.75 6.36 -6.14
C ALA A 97 -9.49 7.78 -6.68
N HIS A 98 -8.96 7.88 -7.89
CA HIS A 98 -8.74 9.17 -8.56
C HIS A 98 -10.06 9.88 -8.89
N LEU A 99 -11.10 9.14 -9.28
CA LEU A 99 -12.44 9.70 -9.50
C LEU A 99 -13.01 10.31 -8.21
N PHE A 100 -12.93 9.61 -7.08
CA PHE A 100 -13.41 10.12 -5.79
C PHE A 100 -12.64 11.38 -5.37
N ALA A 101 -11.33 11.39 -5.51
CA ALA A 101 -10.51 12.57 -5.25
C ALA A 101 -10.90 13.77 -6.12
N LYS A 102 -11.22 13.55 -7.42
CA LYS A 102 -11.69 14.60 -8.33
C LYS A 102 -13.12 15.07 -8.03
N MET A 103 -14.02 14.16 -7.60
CA MET A 103 -15.39 14.51 -7.23
C MET A 103 -15.46 15.40 -6.00
N ARG A 104 -14.55 15.20 -5.04
CA ARG A 104 -14.42 16.01 -3.82
C ARG A 104 -12.94 16.23 -3.50
N PRO A 105 -12.33 17.30 -4.05
CA PRO A 105 -10.95 17.67 -3.75
C PRO A 105 -10.73 17.89 -2.24
N GLY A 106 -9.72 17.21 -1.69
CA GLY A 106 -9.46 17.21 -0.25
C GLY A 106 -10.27 16.19 0.56
N ILE A 107 -10.98 15.27 -0.08
CA ILE A 107 -11.62 14.14 0.61
C ILE A 107 -10.59 13.33 1.41
N ASP A 108 -10.94 13.00 2.65
CA ASP A 108 -10.16 12.04 3.45
C ASP A 108 -10.43 10.62 2.94
N LEU A 109 -9.57 10.17 2.05
CA LEU A 109 -9.71 8.90 1.33
C LEU A 109 -8.57 7.95 1.72
N SER A 110 -8.92 6.80 2.26
CA SER A 110 -8.03 5.67 2.46
C SER A 110 -8.37 4.60 1.42
N ALA A 111 -7.52 4.49 0.38
CA ALA A 111 -7.79 3.57 -0.72
C ALA A 111 -6.68 2.53 -0.88
N GLU A 112 -7.09 1.28 -0.98
CA GLU A 112 -6.28 0.16 -1.47
C GLU A 112 -6.71 -0.14 -2.90
N THR A 113 -5.75 -0.08 -3.82
CA THR A 113 -6.06 -0.10 -5.26
C THR A 113 -5.32 -1.20 -5.98
N GLY A 114 -5.32 -1.18 -7.31
CA GLY A 114 -4.83 -2.22 -8.19
C GLY A 114 -3.37 -2.61 -8.02
N GLY A 115 -2.95 -3.65 -8.72
CA GLY A 115 -1.59 -4.19 -8.67
C GLY A 115 -1.13 -4.78 -10.01
N LYS A 116 0.16 -4.69 -10.29
CA LYS A 116 0.83 -5.44 -11.36
C LYS A 116 1.93 -6.28 -10.72
N ASN A 117 1.50 -7.32 -10.03
CA ASN A 117 2.33 -8.05 -9.07
C ASN A 117 3.30 -8.99 -9.76
N ALA A 118 4.56 -8.92 -9.35
CA ALA A 118 5.63 -9.73 -9.93
C ALA A 118 6.11 -10.82 -8.98
N LEU A 119 6.22 -12.06 -9.49
CA LEU A 119 6.92 -13.15 -8.85
C LEU A 119 8.25 -13.39 -9.60
N ILE A 120 9.37 -13.18 -8.91
CA ILE A 120 10.70 -13.43 -9.45
C ILE A 120 11.08 -14.90 -9.19
N ILE A 121 11.59 -15.58 -10.21
CA ILE A 121 12.13 -16.95 -10.07
C ILE A 121 13.60 -16.91 -10.47
N SER A 122 14.46 -17.07 -9.46
CA SER A 122 15.91 -17.10 -9.59
C SER A 122 16.37 -18.44 -10.18
N SER A 123 17.53 -18.44 -10.82
CA SER A 123 18.23 -19.66 -11.27
C SER A 123 18.53 -20.63 -10.11
N LEU A 124 18.67 -20.08 -8.89
CA LEU A 124 18.91 -20.82 -7.65
C LEU A 124 17.62 -21.16 -6.89
N SER A 125 16.47 -21.20 -7.56
CA SER A 125 15.20 -21.56 -6.95
C SER A 125 14.93 -23.06 -6.94
N ASP A 126 14.01 -23.49 -6.07
CA ASP A 126 13.30 -24.76 -6.22
C ASP A 126 12.24 -24.59 -7.30
N ARG A 127 12.51 -25.11 -8.51
CA ARG A 127 11.70 -24.84 -9.70
C ARG A 127 10.30 -25.45 -9.61
N ASP A 128 10.16 -26.63 -9.04
CA ASP A 128 8.86 -27.29 -8.90
C ASP A 128 7.95 -26.54 -7.93
N LEU A 129 8.51 -26.13 -6.78
CA LEU A 129 7.80 -25.27 -5.82
C LEU A 129 7.44 -23.92 -6.44
N ALA A 130 8.36 -23.31 -7.18
CA ALA A 130 8.14 -22.03 -7.85
C ALA A 130 7.02 -22.10 -8.88
N ILE A 131 6.95 -23.16 -9.69
CA ILE A 131 5.86 -23.39 -10.66
C ILE A 131 4.52 -23.52 -9.94
N LYS A 132 4.46 -24.37 -8.92
CA LYS A 132 3.25 -24.58 -8.12
C LYS A 132 2.72 -23.25 -7.55
N ASP A 133 3.61 -22.49 -6.91
CA ASP A 133 3.24 -21.25 -6.25
C ASP A 133 2.91 -20.13 -7.25
N LEU A 134 3.59 -20.09 -8.42
CA LEU A 134 3.28 -19.17 -9.50
C LEU A 134 1.89 -19.44 -10.08
N VAL A 135 1.59 -20.69 -10.44
CA VAL A 135 0.29 -21.09 -11.00
C VAL A 135 -0.84 -20.80 -10.02
N GLN A 136 -0.66 -21.13 -8.74
CA GLN A 136 -1.63 -20.80 -7.71
C GLN A 136 -1.80 -19.30 -7.51
N SER A 137 -0.71 -18.54 -7.57
CA SER A 137 -0.75 -17.08 -7.40
C SER A 137 -1.37 -16.36 -8.59
N ALA A 138 -1.15 -16.85 -9.82
CA ALA A 138 -1.65 -16.23 -11.04
C ALA A 138 -3.11 -16.56 -11.31
N PHE A 139 -3.50 -17.82 -11.14
CA PHE A 139 -4.79 -18.32 -11.62
C PHE A 139 -5.79 -18.63 -10.51
N GLY A 140 -5.36 -18.71 -9.25
CA GLY A 140 -6.28 -18.86 -8.12
C GLY A 140 -7.29 -17.71 -8.09
N HIS A 141 -8.59 -18.06 -7.93
CA HIS A 141 -9.69 -17.08 -8.02
C HIS A 141 -9.78 -16.41 -9.40
N ASN A 142 -9.46 -17.15 -10.45
CA ASN A 142 -9.42 -16.68 -11.86
C ASN A 142 -8.49 -15.47 -12.10
N GLY A 143 -7.46 -15.29 -11.28
CA GLY A 143 -6.62 -14.09 -11.32
C GLY A 143 -7.32 -12.80 -10.86
N GLN A 144 -8.57 -12.89 -10.35
CA GLN A 144 -9.38 -11.76 -9.89
C GLN A 144 -9.11 -11.40 -8.41
N LYS A 145 -7.83 -11.42 -8.02
CA LYS A 145 -7.32 -10.91 -6.74
C LYS A 145 -6.40 -9.73 -6.99
N CYS A 146 -6.52 -8.70 -6.16
CA CYS A 146 -5.56 -7.58 -6.18
C CYS A 146 -4.10 -8.04 -6.01
N SER A 147 -3.88 -9.16 -5.28
CA SER A 147 -2.57 -9.76 -5.03
C SER A 147 -2.16 -10.83 -6.05
N ALA A 148 -2.97 -11.15 -7.07
CA ALA A 148 -2.63 -12.18 -8.05
C ALA A 148 -1.31 -11.86 -8.78
N ALA A 149 -0.49 -12.89 -9.01
CA ALA A 149 0.69 -12.76 -9.86
C ALA A 149 0.26 -12.50 -11.30
N SER A 150 0.55 -11.34 -11.82
CA SER A 150 0.27 -10.98 -13.21
C SER A 150 1.54 -10.88 -14.05
N LEU A 151 2.71 -10.91 -13.40
CA LEU A 151 4.03 -11.01 -14.02
C LEU A 151 4.85 -12.11 -13.34
N ALA A 152 5.47 -12.98 -14.13
CA ALA A 152 6.58 -13.83 -13.73
C ALA A 152 7.86 -13.26 -14.35
N ILE A 153 8.86 -12.99 -13.52
CA ILE A 153 10.16 -12.50 -14.00
C ILE A 153 11.18 -13.60 -13.75
N LEU A 154 11.60 -14.24 -14.81
CA LEU A 154 12.47 -15.41 -14.77
C LEU A 154 13.90 -14.99 -15.11
N GLU A 155 14.88 -15.40 -14.30
CA GLU A 155 16.28 -15.32 -14.74
C GLU A 155 16.49 -16.15 -16.00
N LYS A 156 17.44 -15.74 -16.83
CA LYS A 156 17.67 -16.29 -18.17
C LYS A 156 17.79 -17.81 -18.18
N GLU A 157 18.46 -18.40 -17.19
CA GLU A 157 18.66 -19.84 -17.05
C GLU A 157 17.35 -20.60 -16.78
N VAL A 158 16.35 -19.93 -16.20
CA VAL A 158 15.00 -20.46 -15.99
C VAL A 158 14.11 -20.16 -17.19
N TYR A 159 14.20 -18.95 -17.72
CA TYR A 159 13.40 -18.51 -18.87
C TYR A 159 13.74 -19.31 -20.12
N ASP A 160 15.03 -19.55 -20.41
CA ASP A 160 15.51 -20.23 -21.60
C ASP A 160 15.40 -21.77 -21.49
N ASP A 161 15.13 -22.33 -20.30
CA ASP A 161 14.95 -23.76 -20.07
C ASP A 161 13.62 -24.30 -20.68
N PRO A 162 13.67 -25.13 -21.75
CA PRO A 162 12.46 -25.66 -22.35
C PRO A 162 11.69 -26.61 -21.43
N HIS A 163 12.38 -27.26 -20.46
CA HIS A 163 11.74 -28.14 -19.50
C HIS A 163 10.87 -27.33 -18.52
N PHE A 164 11.40 -26.23 -17.98
CA PHE A 164 10.64 -25.30 -17.13
C PHE A 164 9.41 -24.76 -17.87
N ARG A 165 9.58 -24.33 -19.12
CA ARG A 165 8.45 -23.83 -19.95
C ARG A 165 7.36 -24.89 -20.11
N LYS A 166 7.77 -26.13 -20.42
CA LYS A 166 6.83 -27.24 -20.56
C LYS A 166 6.09 -27.52 -19.26
N GLN A 167 6.79 -27.61 -18.13
CA GLN A 167 6.18 -27.84 -16.82
C GLN A 167 5.21 -26.72 -16.44
N LEU A 168 5.59 -25.46 -16.64
CA LEU A 168 4.71 -24.31 -16.36
C LEU A 168 3.43 -24.34 -17.20
N ARG A 169 3.55 -24.61 -18.51
CA ARG A 169 2.41 -24.76 -19.41
C ARG A 169 1.49 -25.89 -18.96
N ASP A 170 2.05 -27.06 -18.70
CA ASP A 170 1.29 -28.27 -18.36
C ASP A 170 0.61 -28.10 -16.99
N ALA A 171 1.27 -27.48 -16.01
CA ALA A 171 0.68 -27.16 -14.71
C ALA A 171 -0.51 -26.18 -14.83
N ALA A 172 -0.40 -25.14 -15.64
CA ALA A 172 -1.51 -24.23 -15.86
C ALA A 172 -2.66 -24.87 -16.67
N ALA A 173 -2.33 -25.65 -17.69
CA ALA A 173 -3.32 -26.36 -18.53
C ALA A 173 -4.08 -27.45 -17.75
N SER A 174 -3.49 -28.00 -16.68
CA SER A 174 -4.15 -29.01 -15.84
C SER A 174 -5.25 -28.46 -14.94
N LEU A 175 -5.38 -27.13 -14.83
CA LEU A 175 -6.41 -26.50 -14.01
C LEU A 175 -7.79 -26.74 -14.65
N LYS A 176 -8.66 -27.48 -13.96
CA LYS A 176 -10.02 -27.76 -14.44
C LYS A 176 -10.81 -26.46 -14.58
N VAL A 177 -11.26 -26.17 -15.78
CA VAL A 177 -12.15 -25.06 -16.14
C VAL A 177 -13.58 -25.53 -16.09
N GLY A 178 -14.49 -24.82 -15.42
CA GLY A 178 -15.89 -25.25 -15.34
C GLY A 178 -16.75 -24.39 -14.42
N SER A 179 -17.94 -24.91 -14.11
CA SER A 179 -18.92 -24.22 -13.26
C SER A 179 -18.41 -23.98 -11.84
N ALA A 180 -18.78 -22.86 -11.22
CA ALA A 180 -18.55 -22.58 -9.80
C ALA A 180 -19.29 -23.54 -8.85
N TRP A 181 -20.33 -24.23 -9.34
CA TRP A 181 -21.06 -25.25 -8.59
C TRP A 181 -20.38 -26.63 -8.58
N ASP A 182 -19.38 -26.81 -9.45
CA ASP A 182 -18.52 -27.98 -9.41
C ASP A 182 -17.27 -27.71 -8.58
N LEU A 183 -17.22 -28.23 -7.37
CA LEU A 183 -16.12 -28.02 -6.42
C LEU A 183 -14.74 -28.48 -6.91
N SER A 184 -14.70 -29.33 -7.96
CA SER A 184 -13.44 -29.71 -8.59
C SER A 184 -12.89 -28.67 -9.57
N SER A 185 -13.72 -27.72 -10.03
CA SER A 185 -13.28 -26.62 -10.88
C SER A 185 -12.29 -25.72 -10.15
N LYS A 186 -11.21 -25.36 -10.83
CA LYS A 186 -10.16 -24.44 -10.33
C LYS A 186 -10.26 -23.08 -11.00
N ILE A 187 -10.75 -23.06 -12.22
CA ILE A 187 -11.05 -21.87 -13.00
C ILE A 187 -12.56 -21.85 -13.23
N THR A 188 -13.22 -20.82 -12.78
CA THR A 188 -14.68 -20.65 -12.83
C THR A 188 -15.02 -19.40 -13.65
N PRO A 189 -16.29 -19.10 -13.95
CA PRO A 189 -16.61 -17.87 -14.67
C PRO A 189 -16.09 -16.62 -13.97
N LEU A 190 -15.61 -15.65 -14.76
CA LEU A 190 -15.36 -14.28 -14.31
C LEU A 190 -16.66 -13.65 -13.78
N ILE A 191 -16.55 -12.67 -12.93
CA ILE A 191 -17.73 -12.00 -12.34
C ILE A 191 -18.64 -11.34 -13.39
N ARG A 192 -18.06 -10.94 -14.51
CA ARG A 192 -18.71 -10.36 -15.69
C ARG A 192 -17.86 -10.60 -16.93
N GLU A 193 -18.38 -10.28 -18.10
CA GLU A 193 -17.59 -10.31 -19.34
C GLU A 193 -16.33 -9.45 -19.21
N PRO A 194 -15.21 -9.90 -19.82
CA PRO A 194 -13.97 -9.14 -19.81
C PRO A 194 -14.16 -7.72 -20.32
N GLY A 195 -13.78 -6.71 -19.50
CA GLY A 195 -13.63 -5.34 -19.99
C GLY A 195 -12.45 -5.20 -20.95
N ASP A 196 -12.30 -4.03 -21.57
CA ASP A 196 -11.35 -3.78 -22.67
C ASP A 196 -9.93 -4.24 -22.36
N ASP A 197 -9.39 -3.87 -21.18
CA ASP A 197 -8.02 -4.23 -20.78
C ASP A 197 -7.85 -5.75 -20.65
N LEU A 198 -8.78 -6.42 -19.98
CA LEU A 198 -8.73 -7.87 -19.81
C LEU A 198 -8.96 -8.60 -21.14
N LYS A 199 -9.92 -8.13 -21.95
CA LYS A 199 -10.17 -8.71 -23.28
C LYS A 199 -8.93 -8.60 -24.16
N LYS A 200 -8.29 -7.43 -24.21
CA LYS A 200 -7.02 -7.24 -24.90
C LYS A 200 -5.93 -8.16 -24.34
N GLY A 201 -5.85 -8.29 -23.01
CA GLY A 201 -4.94 -9.23 -22.34
C GLY A 201 -5.13 -10.68 -22.77
N LEU A 202 -6.39 -11.11 -22.94
CA LEU A 202 -6.77 -12.49 -23.31
C LEU A 202 -6.66 -12.81 -24.81
N THR A 203 -6.68 -11.79 -25.70
CA THR A 203 -6.83 -12.04 -27.15
C THR A 203 -5.71 -11.48 -28.01
N THR A 204 -4.87 -10.60 -27.47
CA THR A 204 -3.89 -9.85 -28.28
C THR A 204 -2.47 -10.08 -27.76
N LEU A 205 -1.53 -10.26 -28.67
CA LEU A 205 -0.09 -10.28 -28.43
C LEU A 205 0.53 -8.97 -28.95
N GLU A 206 1.48 -8.43 -28.19
CA GLU A 206 2.32 -7.34 -28.65
C GLU A 206 3.56 -7.87 -29.39
N GLU A 207 4.30 -6.99 -30.04
CA GLU A 207 5.53 -7.36 -30.74
C GLU A 207 6.50 -8.09 -29.79
N GLY A 208 6.99 -9.25 -30.21
CA GLY A 208 7.86 -10.11 -29.43
C GLY A 208 7.15 -11.02 -28.43
N GLU A 209 5.85 -10.81 -28.16
CA GLU A 209 5.06 -11.73 -27.32
C GLU A 209 4.59 -12.97 -28.10
N PHE A 210 4.48 -14.09 -27.41
CA PHE A 210 3.85 -15.30 -27.93
C PHE A 210 3.14 -16.07 -26.82
N TRP A 211 2.12 -16.87 -27.20
CA TRP A 211 1.42 -17.72 -26.25
C TRP A 211 2.24 -18.97 -25.92
N LEU A 212 2.64 -19.13 -24.67
CA LEU A 212 3.05 -20.42 -24.14
C LEU A 212 1.81 -21.31 -23.87
N LEU A 213 0.74 -20.69 -23.40
CA LEU A 213 -0.60 -21.27 -23.25
C LEU A 213 -1.62 -20.23 -23.69
N GLU A 214 -2.29 -20.49 -24.82
CA GLU A 214 -3.33 -19.60 -25.33
C GLU A 214 -4.62 -19.76 -24.55
N PRO A 215 -5.21 -18.67 -24.02
CA PRO A 215 -6.46 -18.75 -23.29
C PRO A 215 -7.62 -18.99 -24.26
N LYS A 216 -8.61 -19.75 -23.83
CA LYS A 216 -9.80 -20.10 -24.63
C LYS A 216 -11.05 -19.66 -23.89
N GLN A 217 -11.96 -19.00 -24.59
CA GLN A 217 -13.31 -18.71 -24.12
C GLN A 217 -14.19 -19.94 -24.29
N ASP A 218 -15.02 -20.24 -23.31
CA ASP A 218 -16.03 -21.27 -23.42
C ASP A 218 -17.16 -20.82 -24.36
N SER A 219 -17.57 -21.68 -25.28
CA SER A 219 -18.58 -21.31 -26.28
C SER A 219 -19.99 -21.11 -25.72
N SER A 220 -20.27 -21.68 -24.55
CA SER A 220 -21.58 -21.57 -23.88
C SER A 220 -21.64 -20.49 -22.80
N ASN A 221 -20.47 -19.98 -22.35
CA ASN A 221 -20.41 -18.98 -21.29
C ASN A 221 -19.31 -17.93 -21.57
N PRO A 222 -19.68 -16.71 -21.99
CA PRO A 222 -18.73 -15.67 -22.36
C PRO A 222 -17.85 -15.21 -21.19
N ASN A 223 -18.25 -15.51 -19.95
CA ASN A 223 -17.45 -15.19 -18.76
C ASN A 223 -16.42 -16.27 -18.41
N LEU A 224 -16.47 -17.45 -19.04
CA LEU A 224 -15.59 -18.56 -18.72
C LEU A 224 -14.40 -18.61 -19.67
N TRP A 225 -13.19 -18.38 -19.11
CA TRP A 225 -11.93 -18.35 -19.83
C TRP A 225 -10.92 -19.29 -19.19
N SER A 226 -10.19 -20.05 -20.02
CA SER A 226 -9.06 -20.84 -19.54
C SER A 226 -7.85 -19.94 -19.22
N PRO A 227 -6.85 -20.41 -18.45
CA PRO A 227 -5.62 -19.68 -18.20
C PRO A 227 -4.86 -19.33 -19.48
N GLY A 228 -4.29 -18.13 -19.53
CA GLY A 228 -3.37 -17.69 -20.58
C GLY A 228 -1.99 -17.34 -20.05
N ILE A 229 -0.92 -17.75 -20.77
CA ILE A 229 0.46 -17.43 -20.43
C ILE A 229 1.14 -16.83 -21.66
N LYS A 230 1.53 -15.57 -21.55
CA LYS A 230 2.31 -14.83 -22.57
C LYS A 230 3.79 -14.87 -22.22
N PHE A 231 4.62 -15.28 -23.15
CA PHE A 231 6.08 -15.15 -23.08
C PHE A 231 6.55 -14.00 -23.97
N GLY A 232 7.79 -13.54 -23.75
CA GLY A 232 8.36 -12.44 -24.53
C GLY A 232 7.90 -11.05 -24.05
N VAL A 233 7.23 -10.97 -22.90
CA VAL A 233 6.80 -9.68 -22.34
C VAL A 233 8.02 -8.81 -22.02
N HIS A 234 8.02 -7.58 -22.51
CA HIS A 234 9.14 -6.66 -22.35
C HIS A 234 8.78 -5.43 -21.49
N LYS A 235 9.81 -4.74 -21.02
CA LYS A 235 9.64 -3.52 -20.21
C LYS A 235 8.96 -2.43 -21.03
N GLY A 236 7.91 -1.83 -20.45
CA GLY A 236 7.12 -0.77 -21.08
C GLY A 236 5.96 -1.27 -21.94
N SER A 237 5.85 -2.59 -22.19
CA SER A 237 4.74 -3.17 -22.94
C SER A 237 3.40 -2.98 -22.21
N TYR A 238 2.32 -3.04 -22.96
CA TYR A 238 0.96 -2.98 -22.38
C TYR A 238 0.74 -4.10 -21.38
N THR A 239 1.19 -5.32 -21.71
CA THR A 239 1.12 -6.48 -20.80
C THR A 239 1.88 -6.23 -19.50
N GLN A 240 3.03 -5.53 -19.52
CA GLN A 240 3.77 -5.23 -18.29
C GLN A 240 3.13 -4.10 -17.47
N GLN A 241 2.55 -3.08 -18.09
CA GLN A 241 2.10 -1.87 -17.41
C GLN A 241 0.66 -1.92 -16.93
N THR A 242 -0.21 -2.74 -17.56
CA THR A 242 -1.66 -2.74 -17.34
C THR A 242 -2.10 -3.89 -16.43
N GLU A 243 -2.90 -3.58 -15.43
CA GLU A 243 -3.59 -4.58 -14.60
C GLU A 243 -4.77 -5.17 -15.36
N PHE A 244 -4.76 -6.48 -15.65
CA PHE A 244 -5.84 -7.17 -16.36
C PHE A 244 -6.95 -7.66 -15.44
N PHE A 245 -6.62 -8.02 -14.20
CA PHE A 245 -7.54 -8.55 -13.20
C PHE A 245 -8.31 -9.81 -13.68
N GLY A 246 -7.58 -10.75 -14.26
CA GLY A 246 -8.12 -11.97 -14.86
C GLY A 246 -7.04 -13.04 -15.09
N PRO A 247 -7.38 -14.18 -15.72
CA PRO A 247 -6.52 -15.36 -15.80
C PRO A 247 -5.42 -15.24 -16.87
N VAL A 248 -4.63 -14.17 -16.83
CA VAL A 248 -3.51 -13.90 -17.76
C VAL A 248 -2.23 -13.63 -17.00
N LEU A 249 -1.18 -14.39 -17.31
CA LEU A 249 0.16 -14.25 -16.77
C LEU A 249 1.12 -13.78 -17.87
N GLY A 250 1.81 -12.66 -17.68
CA GLY A 250 2.93 -12.24 -18.53
C GLY A 250 4.26 -12.74 -17.98
N VAL A 251 5.14 -13.27 -18.85
CA VAL A 251 6.45 -13.79 -18.48
C VAL A 251 7.55 -12.97 -19.12
N MET A 252 8.45 -12.46 -18.29
CA MET A 252 9.58 -11.61 -18.67
C MET A 252 10.90 -12.33 -18.44
N ARG A 253 11.88 -12.10 -19.30
CA ARG A 253 13.25 -12.58 -19.16
C ARG A 253 14.12 -11.54 -18.44
N ALA A 254 14.87 -11.94 -17.43
CA ALA A 254 15.86 -11.12 -16.74
C ALA A 254 17.26 -11.72 -16.89
N GLU A 255 18.26 -10.88 -17.10
CA GLU A 255 19.66 -11.33 -17.25
C GLU A 255 20.26 -11.83 -15.95
N ASN A 256 19.80 -11.28 -14.82
CA ASN A 256 20.24 -11.60 -13.46
C ASN A 256 19.24 -11.04 -12.44
N ILE A 257 19.49 -11.29 -11.15
CA ILE A 257 18.61 -10.85 -10.06
C ILE A 257 18.47 -9.32 -9.98
N ASP A 258 19.51 -8.55 -10.29
CA ASP A 258 19.42 -7.07 -10.29
C ASP A 258 18.46 -6.58 -11.36
N HIS A 259 18.56 -7.16 -12.57
CA HIS A 259 17.63 -6.86 -13.66
C HIS A 259 16.20 -7.29 -13.32
N ALA A 260 16.02 -8.46 -12.70
CA ALA A 260 14.70 -8.93 -12.28
C ALA A 260 14.04 -7.97 -11.27
N ILE A 261 14.78 -7.50 -10.28
CA ILE A 261 14.31 -6.50 -9.30
C ILE A 261 13.98 -5.17 -9.99
N HIS A 262 14.82 -4.73 -10.95
CA HIS A 262 14.56 -3.52 -11.72
C HIS A 262 13.25 -3.63 -12.52
N LEU A 263 13.01 -4.74 -13.21
CA LEU A 263 11.78 -5.00 -13.97
C LEU A 263 10.56 -5.01 -13.05
N ALA A 264 10.62 -5.70 -11.90
CA ALA A 264 9.54 -5.72 -10.91
C ALA A 264 9.19 -4.32 -10.39
N ASN A 265 10.21 -3.48 -10.18
CA ASN A 265 10.03 -2.12 -9.69
C ASN A 265 9.59 -1.13 -10.77
N SER A 266 9.67 -1.46 -12.07
CA SER A 266 9.40 -0.54 -13.17
C SER A 266 7.93 -0.37 -13.52
N THR A 267 7.02 -1.11 -12.86
CA THR A 267 5.58 -0.91 -13.00
C THR A 267 5.10 0.29 -12.15
N PRO A 268 3.98 0.91 -12.50
CA PRO A 268 3.40 1.99 -11.69
C PRO A 268 2.83 1.53 -10.35
N TYR A 269 2.73 0.23 -10.13
CA TYR A 269 2.14 -0.41 -8.97
C TYR A 269 3.19 -0.90 -7.96
N GLY A 270 2.74 -1.20 -6.74
CA GLY A 270 3.57 -1.74 -5.67
C GLY A 270 2.73 -2.41 -4.58
N LEU A 271 1.81 -3.31 -4.97
CA LEU A 271 0.95 -4.01 -4.01
C LEU A 271 1.65 -5.25 -3.47
N THR A 272 1.84 -6.28 -4.29
CA THR A 272 2.55 -7.49 -3.87
C THR A 272 3.76 -7.78 -4.76
N SER A 273 4.76 -8.46 -4.21
CA SER A 273 5.87 -9.04 -4.95
C SER A 273 6.39 -10.27 -4.23
N GLY A 274 6.96 -11.22 -4.99
CA GLY A 274 7.58 -12.41 -4.43
C GLY A 274 8.90 -12.75 -5.09
N ILE A 275 9.66 -13.60 -4.41
CA ILE A 275 10.87 -14.21 -4.94
C ILE A 275 10.92 -15.69 -4.55
N HIS A 276 11.27 -16.53 -5.51
CA HIS A 276 11.74 -17.89 -5.26
C HIS A 276 13.26 -17.94 -5.47
N SER A 277 13.98 -18.20 -4.40
CA SER A 277 15.44 -18.41 -4.38
C SER A 277 15.83 -19.18 -3.12
N LEU A 278 16.85 -20.01 -3.22
CA LEU A 278 17.48 -20.68 -2.09
C LEU A 278 18.75 -19.93 -1.61
N ASP A 279 19.19 -18.92 -2.36
CA ASP A 279 20.36 -18.09 -1.99
C ASP A 279 19.94 -16.93 -1.09
N LYS A 280 20.44 -16.94 0.14
CA LYS A 280 20.18 -15.88 1.14
C LYS A 280 20.68 -14.51 0.70
N ARG A 281 21.70 -14.43 -0.17
CA ARG A 281 22.27 -13.17 -0.68
C ARG A 281 21.30 -12.51 -1.67
N GLU A 282 20.71 -13.31 -2.58
CA GLU A 282 19.67 -12.83 -3.51
C GLU A 282 18.42 -12.38 -2.76
N ILE A 283 17.96 -13.19 -1.80
CA ILE A 283 16.82 -12.86 -0.94
C ILE A 283 17.07 -11.53 -0.21
N LYS A 284 18.24 -11.36 0.41
CA LYS A 284 18.60 -10.14 1.14
C LYS A 284 18.65 -8.92 0.23
N LYS A 285 19.24 -9.07 -0.97
CA LYS A 285 19.30 -8.01 -1.98
C LYS A 285 17.88 -7.61 -2.40
N TRP A 286 17.04 -8.57 -2.74
CA TRP A 286 15.65 -8.33 -3.10
C TRP A 286 14.87 -7.63 -1.98
N GLN A 287 14.97 -8.09 -0.74
CA GLN A 287 14.32 -7.48 0.42
C GLN A 287 14.66 -5.99 0.60
N ASN A 288 15.89 -5.59 0.27
CA ASN A 288 16.35 -4.22 0.42
C ASN A 288 15.91 -3.30 -0.74
N LEU A 289 15.70 -3.85 -1.92
CA LEU A 289 15.51 -3.06 -3.15
C LEU A 289 14.07 -3.08 -3.66
N ILE A 290 13.27 -4.09 -3.33
CA ILE A 290 11.90 -4.22 -3.83
C ILE A 290 10.99 -3.10 -3.30
N ILE A 291 10.13 -2.59 -4.19
CA ILE A 291 9.16 -1.54 -3.88
C ILE A 291 7.75 -2.13 -3.97
N ALA A 292 7.36 -2.83 -2.92
CA ALA A 292 6.02 -3.39 -2.77
C ALA A 292 5.59 -3.30 -1.30
N GLY A 293 4.30 -3.32 -1.06
CA GLY A 293 3.75 -3.30 0.30
C GLY A 293 3.75 -4.68 0.95
N ASN A 294 3.40 -5.72 0.21
CA ASN A 294 3.39 -7.10 0.68
C ASN A 294 4.40 -7.94 -0.10
N CYS A 295 5.34 -8.53 0.62
CA CYS A 295 6.51 -9.23 0.08
C CYS A 295 6.51 -10.69 0.54
N TYR A 296 6.86 -11.61 -0.36
CA TYR A 296 6.75 -13.04 -0.13
C TYR A 296 7.99 -13.77 -0.62
N ILE A 297 8.49 -14.72 0.19
CA ILE A 297 9.71 -15.50 -0.12
C ILE A 297 9.37 -16.98 -0.07
N ASN A 298 9.64 -17.69 -1.18
CA ASN A 298 9.47 -19.13 -1.35
C ASN A 298 8.05 -19.61 -1.02
N ARG A 299 7.05 -18.84 -1.43
CA ARG A 299 5.63 -19.12 -1.24
C ARG A 299 4.76 -18.36 -2.23
N THR A 300 3.47 -18.67 -2.24
CA THR A 300 2.47 -17.89 -2.99
C THR A 300 2.42 -16.44 -2.54
N ILE A 301 2.17 -15.51 -3.48
CA ILE A 301 2.05 -14.07 -3.18
C ILE A 301 0.61 -13.63 -2.87
N THR A 302 -0.30 -14.58 -2.72
CA THR A 302 -1.72 -14.37 -2.40
C THR A 302 -2.06 -14.91 -1.01
N GLY A 303 -3.25 -14.60 -0.49
CA GLY A 303 -3.76 -15.17 0.76
C GLY A 303 -3.24 -14.47 2.02
N ALA A 304 -3.15 -13.14 2.00
CA ALA A 304 -2.82 -12.34 3.18
C ALA A 304 -3.87 -12.53 4.30
N ILE A 305 -3.40 -12.64 5.52
CA ILE A 305 -4.23 -12.83 6.72
C ILE A 305 -3.95 -11.69 7.71
N VAL A 306 -5.00 -11.18 8.34
CA VAL A 306 -4.93 -10.16 9.40
C VAL A 306 -3.87 -10.54 10.44
N ARG A 307 -3.07 -9.58 10.87
CA ARG A 307 -1.93 -9.71 11.81
C ARG A 307 -0.74 -10.53 11.29
N ARG A 308 -0.92 -11.46 10.34
CA ARG A 308 0.19 -12.21 9.73
C ARG A 308 0.84 -11.41 8.61
N GLN A 309 0.04 -11.04 7.61
CA GLN A 309 0.47 -10.23 6.48
C GLN A 309 -0.47 -9.02 6.34
N PRO A 310 -0.39 -8.00 7.22
CA PRO A 310 -1.15 -6.77 7.02
C PRO A 310 -1.03 -6.27 5.59
N PHE A 311 -2.18 -5.96 4.97
CA PHE A 311 -2.27 -5.82 3.53
C PHE A 311 -2.44 -4.37 3.11
N GLY A 312 -1.66 -3.94 2.13
CA GLY A 312 -1.71 -2.61 1.55
C GLY A 312 -0.50 -2.33 0.69
N GLY A 313 -0.68 -1.46 -0.30
CA GLY A 313 0.32 -1.16 -1.33
C GLY A 313 1.12 0.12 -1.10
N CYS A 314 1.89 0.46 -2.12
CA CYS A 314 2.53 1.75 -2.33
C CYS A 314 2.43 2.14 -3.80
N LYS A 315 3.00 3.27 -4.22
CA LYS A 315 2.84 3.83 -5.57
C LYS A 315 1.33 4.01 -5.90
N ASN A 316 0.88 3.54 -7.09
CA ASN A 316 -0.52 3.59 -7.51
C ASN A 316 -1.40 2.49 -6.90
N SER A 317 -0.83 1.62 -6.06
CA SER A 317 -1.59 0.59 -5.35
C SER A 317 -2.18 1.07 -4.03
N SER A 318 -2.01 2.32 -3.67
CA SER A 318 -2.66 2.94 -2.52
C SER A 318 -2.78 4.46 -2.69
N TYR A 319 -3.79 5.05 -2.03
CA TYR A 319 -3.96 6.48 -1.92
C TYR A 319 -4.38 6.83 -0.48
N GLY A 320 -3.89 7.94 0.07
CA GLY A 320 -4.18 8.36 1.45
C GLY A 320 -3.04 8.04 2.43
N HIS A 321 -3.38 7.72 3.67
CA HIS A 321 -2.40 7.50 4.74
C HIS A 321 -1.45 6.32 4.48
N GLY A 322 -1.93 5.27 3.80
CA GLY A 322 -1.13 4.11 3.42
C GLY A 322 -0.82 3.14 4.57
N SER A 323 -1.54 3.21 5.69
CA SER A 323 -1.48 2.20 6.74
C SER A 323 -2.16 0.92 6.27
N LYS A 324 -1.57 -0.24 6.60
CA LYS A 324 -2.01 -1.53 6.09
C LYS A 324 -3.24 -2.07 6.81
N ALA A 325 -4.25 -2.52 6.05
CA ALA A 325 -5.41 -3.22 6.59
C ALA A 325 -5.00 -4.45 7.40
N GLY A 326 -5.56 -4.60 8.60
CA GLY A 326 -5.21 -5.66 9.55
C GLY A 326 -3.84 -5.48 10.23
N GLY A 327 -3.23 -4.31 10.08
CA GLY A 327 -1.96 -3.92 10.71
C GLY A 327 -2.13 -3.09 12.00
N PRO A 328 -1.05 -2.88 12.75
CA PRO A 328 -1.09 -2.25 14.06
C PRO A 328 -1.43 -0.74 14.03
N ASN A 329 -1.39 -0.12 12.86
CA ASN A 329 -1.64 1.32 12.71
C ASN A 329 -2.91 1.62 11.91
N TYR A 330 -3.62 0.62 11.43
CA TYR A 330 -4.76 0.82 10.54
C TYR A 330 -5.87 1.67 11.16
N LEU A 331 -6.13 1.49 12.46
CA LEU A 331 -7.15 2.24 13.19
C LEU A 331 -6.84 3.74 13.27
N THR A 332 -5.56 4.13 13.36
CA THR A 332 -5.17 5.52 13.62
C THR A 332 -5.60 6.48 12.52
N GLN A 333 -5.76 5.99 11.28
CA GLN A 333 -6.17 6.81 10.14
C GLN A 333 -7.67 7.18 10.16
N PHE A 334 -8.47 6.59 11.05
CA PHE A 334 -9.92 6.85 11.19
C PHE A 334 -10.27 7.62 12.46
N MET A 335 -9.26 8.17 13.11
CA MET A 335 -9.41 9.01 14.30
C MET A 335 -8.59 10.29 14.16
N HIS A 336 -8.99 11.32 14.88
CA HIS A 336 -8.15 12.49 15.10
C HIS A 336 -7.28 12.26 16.33
N ALA A 337 -5.98 12.54 16.20
CA ALA A 337 -5.02 12.51 17.28
C ALA A 337 -4.76 13.92 17.79
N THR A 338 -4.97 14.17 19.07
CA THR A 338 -4.69 15.45 19.70
C THR A 338 -3.62 15.28 20.77
N GLN A 339 -2.63 16.17 20.78
CA GLN A 339 -1.59 16.16 21.81
C GLN A 339 -2.18 16.57 23.16
N LYS A 340 -2.08 15.67 24.14
CA LYS A 340 -2.43 15.92 25.55
C LYS A 340 -1.21 15.63 26.41
N GLY A 341 -0.62 16.70 26.96
CA GLY A 341 0.61 16.60 27.75
C GLY A 341 1.87 16.27 26.94
N ILE A 342 2.96 16.05 27.61
CA ILE A 342 4.31 15.90 27.05
C ILE A 342 4.72 14.42 27.13
N PRO A 343 5.30 13.83 26.08
CA PRO A 343 5.89 12.48 26.12
C PRO A 343 6.95 12.36 27.22
N LYS A 344 7.00 11.17 27.86
CA LYS A 344 7.93 10.91 28.97
C LYS A 344 9.14 10.06 28.58
N GLU A 345 9.13 9.52 27.38
CA GLU A 345 10.21 8.68 26.85
C GLU A 345 11.51 9.50 26.77
N LYS A 346 12.59 8.92 27.31
CA LYS A 346 13.93 9.52 27.24
C LYS A 346 14.83 8.59 26.45
N PHE A 347 15.40 9.12 25.37
CA PHE A 347 16.37 8.40 24.55
C PHE A 347 17.36 9.38 23.93
N PRO A 348 18.65 9.01 23.77
CA PRO A 348 19.64 9.85 23.10
C PRO A 348 19.22 10.16 21.66
N VAL A 349 19.38 11.41 21.25
CA VAL A 349 19.09 11.87 19.89
C VAL A 349 20.34 11.86 19.04
N GLY A 350 20.20 11.70 17.73
CA GLY A 350 21.30 11.71 16.78
C GLY A 350 21.91 13.11 16.60
N GLU A 351 23.15 13.17 16.08
CA GLU A 351 23.92 14.41 15.88
C GLU A 351 23.16 15.47 15.05
N TRP A 352 22.53 15.07 13.95
CA TRP A 352 21.76 15.97 13.10
C TRP A 352 20.60 16.65 13.83
N VAL A 353 19.92 15.92 14.73
CA VAL A 353 18.84 16.50 15.56
C VAL A 353 19.41 17.44 16.60
N ASN A 354 20.59 17.14 17.17
CA ASN A 354 21.31 18.08 18.06
C ASN A 354 21.68 19.38 17.34
N ASN A 355 22.06 19.31 16.06
CA ASN A 355 22.35 20.50 15.26
C ASN A 355 21.09 21.36 15.04
N LEU A 356 19.90 20.74 14.86
CA LEU A 356 18.64 21.48 14.85
C LEU A 356 18.35 22.15 16.19
N THR A 357 18.69 21.54 17.31
CA THR A 357 18.54 22.15 18.64
C THR A 357 19.36 23.43 18.76
N ARG A 358 20.60 23.46 18.26
CA ARG A 358 21.42 24.68 18.20
C ARG A 358 20.82 25.75 17.27
N PHE A 359 20.11 25.33 16.22
CA PHE A 359 19.40 26.25 15.34
C PHE A 359 18.22 26.93 16.05
N LEU A 360 17.60 26.29 17.03
CA LEU A 360 16.50 26.83 17.85
C LEU A 360 16.93 28.07 18.66
N GLU A 361 18.20 28.18 19.03
CA GLU A 361 18.73 29.35 19.77
C GLU A 361 18.53 30.69 19.03
N LYS A 362 18.24 30.61 17.71
CA LYS A 362 17.92 31.79 16.89
C LYS A 362 16.48 32.29 17.04
N PHE A 363 15.63 31.52 17.71
CA PHE A 363 14.24 31.84 17.94
C PHE A 363 13.99 32.12 19.42
N ASP A 364 13.14 33.07 19.70
CA ASP A 364 12.74 33.45 21.05
C ASP A 364 11.62 32.49 21.50
N LEU A 365 12.01 31.35 22.05
CA LEU A 365 11.11 30.30 22.49
C LEU A 365 10.90 30.32 24.00
N SER A 366 9.66 30.08 24.41
CA SER A 366 9.31 29.89 25.81
C SER A 366 9.90 28.60 26.39
N ALA A 367 10.00 28.51 27.72
CA ALA A 367 10.44 27.30 28.39
C ALA A 367 9.50 26.09 28.11
N GLU A 368 8.22 26.36 27.88
CA GLU A 368 7.24 25.32 27.50
C GLU A 368 7.51 24.77 26.09
N GLU A 369 7.78 25.66 25.12
CA GLU A 369 8.12 25.25 23.75
C GLU A 369 9.42 24.46 23.70
N LEU A 370 10.44 24.89 24.45
CA LEU A 370 11.70 24.14 24.59
C LEU A 370 11.47 22.77 25.25
N GLY A 371 10.65 22.73 26.31
CA GLY A 371 10.25 21.48 26.94
C GLY A 371 9.55 20.51 25.98
N MET A 372 8.65 21.04 25.14
CA MET A 372 7.98 20.27 24.08
C MET A 372 8.95 19.78 23.02
N TRP A 373 9.93 20.61 22.62
CA TRP A 373 10.99 20.20 21.69
C TRP A 373 11.77 18.99 22.20
N TYR A 374 12.37 19.12 23.40
CA TYR A 374 13.18 18.03 23.96
C TYR A 374 12.39 16.73 24.16
N ALA A 375 11.14 16.84 24.59
CA ALA A 375 10.26 15.68 24.72
C ALA A 375 9.94 15.05 23.38
N SER A 376 9.69 15.86 22.33
CA SER A 376 9.41 15.39 20.97
C SER A 376 10.59 14.61 20.41
N VAL A 377 11.78 15.21 20.36
CA VAL A 377 12.96 14.58 19.74
C VAL A 377 13.39 13.30 20.47
N SER A 378 13.25 13.28 21.80
CA SER A 378 13.54 12.11 22.61
C SER A 378 12.53 10.98 22.35
N SER A 379 11.23 11.31 22.26
CA SER A 379 10.17 10.34 21.91
C SER A 379 10.35 9.79 20.49
N TYR A 380 10.73 10.64 19.51
CA TYR A 380 11.01 10.19 18.14
C TYR A 380 12.18 9.19 18.12
N ALA A 381 13.27 9.50 18.78
CA ALA A 381 14.43 8.61 18.88
C ALA A 381 14.07 7.27 19.55
N PHE A 382 13.29 7.30 20.64
CA PHE A 382 12.84 6.10 21.34
C PHE A 382 11.99 5.19 20.44
N PHE A 383 10.97 5.73 19.77
CA PHE A 383 10.09 4.91 18.93
C PHE A 383 10.76 4.44 17.64
N TRP A 384 11.73 5.22 17.11
CA TRP A 384 12.53 4.75 15.98
C TRP A 384 13.32 3.48 16.31
N GLN A 385 13.89 3.36 17.52
CA GLN A 385 14.56 2.12 17.94
C GLN A 385 13.63 0.90 17.94
N GLN A 386 12.34 1.13 18.11
CA GLN A 386 11.34 0.06 18.04
C GLN A 386 10.88 -0.23 16.60
N PHE A 387 10.73 0.83 15.79
CA PHE A 387 10.24 0.71 14.42
C PHE A 387 11.25 0.08 13.47
N LYS A 388 12.54 0.35 13.62
CA LYS A 388 13.59 -0.23 12.78
C LYS A 388 13.84 -1.73 12.99
N ARG A 389 13.18 -2.35 13.96
CA ARG A 389 13.26 -3.79 14.22
C ARG A 389 12.11 -4.50 13.53
N ASP A 390 12.43 -5.54 12.77
CA ASP A 390 11.42 -6.43 12.21
C ASP A 390 10.65 -7.14 13.32
N LYS A 391 9.33 -7.13 13.28
CA LYS A 391 8.46 -7.74 14.31
C LYS A 391 7.61 -8.84 13.69
N ASP A 392 7.79 -10.08 14.16
CA ASP A 392 6.86 -11.17 13.90
C ASP A 392 5.99 -11.39 15.13
N SER A 393 4.73 -10.96 15.04
CA SER A 393 3.72 -11.17 16.10
C SER A 393 2.97 -12.49 15.98
N SER A 394 3.08 -13.18 14.84
CA SER A 394 2.32 -14.39 14.55
C SER A 394 2.97 -15.67 15.08
N LYS A 395 4.30 -15.72 15.03
CA LYS A 395 5.09 -16.86 15.54
C LYS A 395 4.65 -18.22 15.01
N ILE A 396 4.30 -18.29 13.70
CA ILE A 396 3.81 -19.53 13.11
C ILE A 396 4.98 -20.46 12.80
N VAL A 397 4.81 -21.76 13.12
CA VAL A 397 5.78 -22.79 12.76
C VAL A 397 5.85 -22.93 11.24
N GLY A 398 7.05 -22.93 10.68
CA GLY A 398 7.31 -23.01 9.25
C GLY A 398 7.24 -21.67 8.49
N GLN A 399 6.76 -20.61 9.13
CA GLN A 399 6.56 -19.32 8.46
C GLN A 399 6.95 -18.15 9.35
N ASP A 400 7.76 -17.22 8.85
CA ASP A 400 8.01 -15.92 9.45
C ASP A 400 7.13 -14.86 8.81
N ASN A 401 6.53 -13.97 9.64
CA ASN A 401 5.68 -12.88 9.18
C ASN A 401 6.14 -11.57 9.81
N PHE A 402 7.06 -10.90 9.16
CA PHE A 402 7.63 -9.66 9.65
C PHE A 402 6.81 -8.45 9.23
N PHE A 403 6.50 -7.60 10.18
CA PHE A 403 6.00 -6.25 9.93
C PHE A 403 7.14 -5.25 10.08
N ARG A 404 7.36 -4.44 9.04
CA ARG A 404 8.51 -3.56 8.90
C ARG A 404 8.09 -2.14 8.65
N TYR A 405 8.86 -1.21 9.19
CA TYR A 405 8.76 0.21 8.88
C TYR A 405 10.00 0.63 8.10
N LEU A 406 9.80 1.21 6.94
CA LEU A 406 10.87 1.65 6.06
C LEU A 406 10.75 3.16 5.81
N PRO A 407 11.85 3.92 5.81
CA PRO A 407 11.81 5.34 5.47
C PRO A 407 11.14 5.59 4.12
N GLN A 408 10.39 6.67 4.00
CA GLN A 408 9.93 7.16 2.70
C GLN A 408 11.16 7.55 1.87
N LYS A 409 11.24 7.10 0.61
CA LYS A 409 12.39 7.41 -0.25
C LYS A 409 12.47 8.90 -0.59
N LYS A 410 11.33 9.57 -0.68
CA LYS A 410 11.19 11.01 -0.90
C LYS A 410 9.83 11.45 -0.34
N LEU A 411 9.86 12.46 0.50
CA LEU A 411 8.67 13.13 1.02
C LEU A 411 8.82 14.63 0.75
N ILE A 412 7.78 15.24 0.18
CA ILE A 412 7.75 16.69 0.01
C ILE A 412 7.17 17.31 1.27
N PHE A 413 7.88 18.25 1.87
CA PHE A 413 7.36 19.05 2.96
C PHE A 413 7.16 20.49 2.51
N ARG A 414 5.91 20.95 2.50
CA ARG A 414 5.55 22.35 2.19
C ARG A 414 5.46 23.14 3.47
N ILE A 415 6.30 24.17 3.60
CA ILE A 415 6.24 25.16 4.65
C ILE A 415 5.52 26.39 4.09
N GLY A 416 4.35 26.69 4.63
CA GLY A 416 3.57 27.87 4.27
C GLY A 416 3.98 29.10 5.06
N PRO A 417 3.42 30.27 4.70
CA PRO A 417 3.85 31.57 5.27
C PRO A 417 3.50 31.76 6.76
N ASN A 418 2.57 30.97 7.31
CA ASN A 418 2.14 31.04 8.71
C ASN A 418 2.62 29.84 9.54
N THR A 419 3.40 28.93 8.96
CA THR A 419 3.90 27.75 9.66
C THR A 419 4.90 28.15 10.75
N LYS A 420 4.65 27.73 12.00
CA LYS A 420 5.48 28.08 13.14
C LYS A 420 6.85 27.40 13.09
N PRO A 421 7.94 28.07 13.49
CA PRO A 421 9.29 27.51 13.52
C PRO A 421 9.39 26.20 14.31
N MET A 422 8.81 26.15 15.50
CA MET A 422 8.81 24.93 16.33
C MET A 422 8.22 23.73 15.60
N ASP A 423 7.15 23.91 14.85
CA ASP A 423 6.44 22.83 14.20
C ASP A 423 7.21 22.28 13.00
N TYR A 424 7.78 23.14 12.12
CA TYR A 424 8.57 22.63 11.00
C TYR A 424 9.90 22.03 11.45
N LEU A 425 10.52 22.54 12.52
CA LEU A 425 11.73 21.93 13.07
C LEU A 425 11.45 20.55 13.68
N ARG A 426 10.29 20.35 14.29
CA ARG A 426 9.87 19.01 14.77
C ARG A 426 9.67 18.04 13.62
N ILE A 427 9.12 18.48 12.48
CA ILE A 427 9.04 17.67 11.24
C ILE A 427 10.43 17.30 10.74
N PHE A 428 11.36 18.26 10.71
CA PHE A 428 12.75 17.98 10.34
C PHE A 428 13.40 16.94 11.26
N ALA A 429 13.22 17.12 12.58
CA ALA A 429 13.75 16.18 13.57
C ALA A 429 13.16 14.77 13.41
N ALA A 430 11.86 14.66 13.16
CA ALA A 430 11.19 13.37 12.92
C ALA A 430 11.74 12.67 11.66
N ALA A 431 11.87 13.41 10.56
CA ALA A 431 12.40 12.88 9.30
C ALA A 431 13.86 12.45 9.42
N LEU A 432 14.71 13.26 10.06
CA LEU A 432 16.11 12.90 10.32
C LEU A 432 16.22 11.67 11.23
N THR A 433 15.39 11.60 12.26
CA THR A 433 15.39 10.47 13.19
C THR A 433 15.11 9.14 12.48
N CYS A 434 14.17 9.12 11.55
CA CYS A 434 13.79 7.91 10.81
C CYS A 434 14.40 7.82 9.41
N GLU A 435 15.42 8.65 9.11
CA GLU A 435 16.21 8.59 7.87
C GLU A 435 15.37 8.81 6.60
N THR A 436 14.25 9.53 6.73
CA THR A 436 13.40 9.88 5.59
C THR A 436 13.96 11.10 4.86
N ARG A 437 14.13 10.96 3.54
CA ARG A 437 14.61 12.05 2.70
C ARG A 437 13.51 13.07 2.47
N LEU A 438 13.69 14.29 2.99
CA LEU A 438 12.82 15.43 2.74
C LEU A 438 13.34 16.28 1.60
N GLU A 439 12.42 16.69 0.73
CA GLU A 439 12.57 17.88 -0.12
C GLU A 439 11.64 18.96 0.44
N VAL A 440 12.18 20.10 0.78
CA VAL A 440 11.44 21.18 1.44
C VAL A 440 11.06 22.23 0.41
N SER A 441 9.76 22.47 0.28
CA SER A 441 9.23 23.63 -0.46
C SER A 441 8.89 24.72 0.56
N TRP A 442 9.49 25.87 0.42
CA TRP A 442 9.32 26.96 1.37
C TRP A 442 8.73 28.19 0.72
N GLU A 443 7.64 28.68 1.30
CA GLU A 443 7.07 29.97 0.95
C GLU A 443 7.54 31.01 1.97
N LYS A 444 7.97 32.19 1.50
CA LYS A 444 8.46 33.27 2.38
C LYS A 444 7.45 33.55 3.48
N SER A 445 7.88 33.41 4.72
CA SER A 445 7.09 33.77 5.89
C SER A 445 6.79 35.28 5.91
N ARG A 446 5.61 35.62 6.38
CA ARG A 446 5.25 37.01 6.72
C ARG A 446 5.95 37.49 7.98
N ASP A 447 6.36 36.58 8.86
CA ASP A 447 7.13 36.89 10.07
C ASP A 447 8.57 37.25 9.72
N ALA A 448 8.99 38.48 10.14
CA ALA A 448 10.32 38.99 9.88
C ALA A 448 11.42 38.15 10.55
N LYS A 449 11.19 37.63 11.77
CA LYS A 449 12.14 36.76 12.48
C LYS A 449 12.38 35.44 11.72
N VAL A 450 11.33 34.83 11.19
CA VAL A 450 11.44 33.61 10.38
C VAL A 450 12.14 33.89 9.05
N ARG A 451 11.86 35.03 8.42
CA ARG A 451 12.55 35.45 7.17
C ARG A 451 14.04 35.68 7.38
N GLN A 452 14.45 36.11 8.56
CA GLN A 452 15.86 36.35 8.91
C GLN A 452 16.59 35.09 9.35
N ALA A 453 15.87 33.98 9.57
CA ALA A 453 16.49 32.70 9.91
C ALA A 453 17.44 32.28 8.77
N ASN A 454 18.67 31.96 9.12
CA ASN A 454 19.67 31.49 8.15
C ASN A 454 19.38 30.08 7.70
N TRP A 455 18.54 29.92 6.67
CA TRP A 455 18.22 28.64 6.05
C TRP A 455 19.44 27.96 5.40
N GLU A 456 20.48 28.73 5.06
CA GLU A 456 21.73 28.19 4.48
C GLU A 456 22.39 27.18 5.43
N ALA A 457 22.24 27.34 6.74
CA ALA A 457 22.74 26.39 7.72
C ALA A 457 22.04 25.02 7.64
N LEU A 458 20.84 24.94 7.05
CA LEU A 458 20.07 23.70 6.88
C LEU A 458 20.20 23.09 5.46
N LEU A 459 20.73 23.84 4.48
CA LEU A 459 20.90 23.38 3.10
C LEU A 459 21.75 22.10 2.98
N PRO A 460 22.83 21.90 3.76
CA PRO A 460 23.58 20.63 3.69
C PRO A 460 22.76 19.41 4.11
N ILE A 461 21.70 19.61 4.89
CA ILE A 461 20.86 18.53 5.45
C ILE A 461 19.63 18.31 4.57
N PHE A 462 19.04 19.40 4.06
CA PHE A 462 17.78 19.36 3.30
C PHE A 462 17.92 20.09 1.97
N ASN A 463 17.28 19.56 0.95
CA ASN A 463 17.08 20.28 -0.31
C ASN A 463 15.91 21.26 -0.13
N ILE A 464 16.21 22.56 0.05
CA ILE A 464 15.21 23.60 0.28
C ILE A 464 15.03 24.42 -1.00
N VAL A 465 13.79 24.48 -1.49
CA VAL A 465 13.38 25.25 -2.66
C VAL A 465 12.46 26.38 -2.20
N GLU A 466 12.88 27.63 -2.38
CA GLU A 466 12.01 28.77 -2.15
C GLU A 466 11.10 28.98 -3.36
N GLU A 467 9.80 28.91 -3.15
CA GLU A 467 8.80 29.05 -4.21
C GLU A 467 7.45 29.50 -3.64
N ASP A 468 6.72 30.30 -4.40
CA ASP A 468 5.35 30.68 -4.07
C ASP A 468 4.35 29.53 -4.29
N GLN A 469 3.09 29.73 -3.85
CA GLN A 469 2.05 28.72 -3.98
C GLN A 469 1.78 28.33 -5.43
N ALA A 470 1.75 29.29 -6.35
CA ALA A 470 1.44 29.03 -7.75
C ALA A 470 2.52 28.17 -8.43
N THR A 471 3.79 28.48 -8.16
CA THR A 471 4.94 27.70 -8.63
C THR A 471 4.94 26.30 -8.04
N PHE A 472 4.65 26.17 -6.75
CA PHE A 472 4.54 24.86 -6.09
C PHE A 472 3.44 24.00 -6.71
N ILE A 473 2.24 24.56 -6.97
CA ILE A 473 1.12 23.86 -7.63
C ILE A 473 1.53 23.37 -9.02
N LYS A 474 2.19 24.20 -9.83
CA LYS A 474 2.69 23.79 -11.16
C LYS A 474 3.66 22.61 -11.03
N ARG A 475 4.59 22.69 -10.09
CA ARG A 475 5.59 21.63 -9.84
C ARG A 475 4.93 20.35 -9.34
N MET A 476 3.92 20.43 -8.48
CA MET A 476 3.14 19.27 -8.01
C MET A 476 2.48 18.54 -9.18
N CYS A 477 1.86 19.26 -10.11
CA CYS A 477 1.21 18.69 -11.29
C CYS A 477 2.21 18.05 -12.27
N SER A 478 3.38 18.67 -12.48
CA SER A 478 4.39 18.17 -13.43
C SER A 478 5.24 17.03 -12.87
N CYS A 479 5.57 17.05 -11.58
CA CYS A 479 6.45 16.07 -10.94
C CYS A 479 5.70 14.87 -10.34
N HIS A 480 4.38 14.87 -10.36
CA HIS A 480 3.52 13.80 -9.87
C HIS A 480 3.91 13.34 -8.45
N PHE A 481 3.96 14.28 -7.50
CA PHE A 481 4.23 13.96 -6.10
C PHE A 481 3.21 12.95 -5.58
N LYS A 482 3.65 11.93 -4.87
CA LYS A 482 2.72 10.96 -4.29
C LYS A 482 2.15 11.43 -2.96
N ARG A 483 2.99 12.09 -2.15
CA ARG A 483 2.60 12.60 -0.84
C ARG A 483 3.28 13.93 -0.58
N ILE A 484 2.50 14.86 -0.02
CA ILE A 484 2.96 16.13 0.50
C ILE A 484 2.60 16.19 1.98
N ARG A 485 3.55 16.57 2.82
CA ARG A 485 3.32 16.94 4.22
C ARG A 485 3.25 18.45 4.30
N MET A 486 2.25 18.99 4.97
CA MET A 486 2.15 20.42 5.31
C MET A 486 1.37 20.58 6.61
N LEU A 487 1.39 21.77 7.21
CA LEU A 487 0.70 22.01 8.49
C LEU A 487 -0.48 22.96 8.35
N GLU A 488 -0.43 23.80 7.32
CA GLU A 488 -1.54 24.71 7.01
C GLU A 488 -2.60 24.01 6.20
N GLU A 489 -3.84 24.47 6.33
CA GLU A 489 -4.96 23.99 5.52
C GLU A 489 -4.69 24.27 4.03
N PRO A 490 -4.71 23.25 3.14
CA PRO A 490 -4.48 23.46 1.72
C PRO A 490 -5.57 24.36 1.11
N SER A 491 -5.18 25.30 0.25
CA SER A 491 -6.14 26.12 -0.50
C SER A 491 -7.01 25.27 -1.43
N ALA A 492 -8.15 25.82 -1.86
CA ALA A 492 -9.04 25.13 -2.81
C ALA A 492 -8.31 24.76 -4.11
N GLU A 493 -7.46 25.64 -4.64
CA GLU A 493 -6.64 25.39 -5.84
C GLU A 493 -5.65 24.26 -5.61
N MET A 494 -4.99 24.23 -4.46
CA MET A 494 -4.05 23.17 -4.09
C MET A 494 -4.76 21.80 -3.97
N LYS A 495 -5.96 21.78 -3.34
CA LYS A 495 -6.78 20.56 -3.27
C LYS A 495 -7.20 20.06 -4.65
N GLN A 496 -7.61 20.96 -5.56
CA GLN A 496 -7.96 20.61 -6.93
C GLN A 496 -6.76 20.07 -7.71
N ALA A 497 -5.60 20.72 -7.61
CA ALA A 497 -4.37 20.29 -8.26
C ALA A 497 -3.89 18.92 -7.72
N ALA A 498 -3.98 18.71 -6.41
CA ALA A 498 -3.67 17.43 -5.78
C ALA A 498 -4.59 16.30 -6.27
N ALA A 499 -5.88 16.56 -6.39
CA ALA A 499 -6.85 15.63 -6.96
C ALA A 499 -6.56 15.30 -8.44
N ALA A 500 -6.16 16.30 -9.23
CA ALA A 500 -5.81 16.12 -10.63
C ALA A 500 -4.53 15.30 -10.83
N SER A 501 -3.51 15.49 -9.97
CA SER A 501 -2.21 14.81 -10.03
C SER A 501 -2.15 13.51 -9.21
N ALA A 502 -3.26 13.09 -8.60
CA ALA A 502 -3.33 11.96 -7.68
C ALA A 502 -2.31 12.06 -6.51
N THR A 503 -2.12 13.27 -6.00
CA THR A 503 -1.25 13.58 -4.87
C THR A 503 -2.07 13.57 -3.57
N TYR A 504 -1.58 12.89 -2.54
CA TYR A 504 -2.16 12.96 -1.20
C TYR A 504 -1.50 14.09 -0.40
N ILE A 505 -2.31 14.99 0.17
CA ILE A 505 -1.84 16.05 1.07
C ILE A 505 -2.17 15.64 2.51
N ASP A 506 -1.13 15.50 3.33
CA ASP A 506 -1.22 15.27 4.76
C ASP A 506 -1.00 16.59 5.49
N HIS A 507 -2.07 17.16 6.05
CA HIS A 507 -2.02 18.44 6.78
C HIS A 507 -2.37 18.29 8.26
N THR A 508 -2.20 17.08 8.80
CA THR A 508 -2.42 16.83 10.23
C THR A 508 -1.38 17.60 11.10
N PRO A 509 -1.76 18.04 12.30
CA PRO A 509 -0.83 18.68 13.23
C PRO A 509 0.38 17.79 13.56
N VAL A 510 1.55 18.41 13.79
CA VAL A 510 2.72 17.69 14.26
C VAL A 510 2.56 17.31 15.74
N LEU A 511 2.84 16.04 16.05
CA LEU A 511 2.69 15.49 17.40
C LEU A 511 4.05 15.30 18.08
N ALA A 512 4.11 15.49 19.40
CA ALA A 512 5.30 15.19 20.18
C ALA A 512 5.52 13.69 20.38
N ASN A 513 4.45 12.91 20.31
CA ASN A 513 4.50 11.46 20.49
C ASN A 513 5.06 10.76 19.25
N GLY A 514 6.29 10.23 19.34
CA GLY A 514 6.97 9.57 18.24
C GLY A 514 6.28 8.31 17.73
N ARG A 515 5.47 7.63 18.56
CA ARG A 515 4.71 6.44 18.12
C ARG A 515 3.74 6.76 16.98
N ILE A 516 3.22 7.99 16.95
CA ILE A 516 2.26 8.43 15.94
C ILE A 516 2.94 9.32 14.89
N GLU A 517 3.73 10.31 15.32
CA GLU A 517 4.36 11.25 14.39
C GLU A 517 5.23 10.56 13.33
N LEU A 518 6.03 9.55 13.73
CA LEU A 518 6.93 8.89 12.79
C LEU A 518 6.20 8.12 11.67
N LEU A 519 4.91 7.78 11.84
CA LEU A 519 4.13 7.10 10.80
C LEU A 519 3.96 7.96 9.53
N HIS A 520 4.05 9.29 9.64
CA HIS A 520 3.96 10.21 8.49
C HIS A 520 5.18 10.12 7.56
N TYR A 521 6.33 9.66 8.07
CA TYR A 521 7.61 9.59 7.36
C TYR A 521 7.98 8.16 6.94
N LEU A 522 7.23 7.18 7.39
CA LEU A 522 7.52 5.77 7.19
C LEU A 522 6.50 5.14 6.23
N ARG A 523 6.92 4.11 5.53
CA ARG A 523 6.02 3.19 4.84
C ARG A 523 6.04 1.83 5.52
N GLU A 524 4.90 1.20 5.60
CA GLU A 524 4.74 -0.14 6.14
C GLU A 524 5.00 -1.21 5.07
N MET A 525 5.65 -2.30 5.46
CA MET A 525 5.86 -3.47 4.62
C MET A 525 5.57 -4.73 5.42
N SER A 526 4.79 -5.64 4.83
CA SER A 526 4.66 -7.01 5.33
C SER A 526 5.59 -7.92 4.54
N LEU A 527 6.40 -8.71 5.24
CA LEU A 527 7.30 -9.69 4.65
C LEU A 527 6.99 -11.07 5.22
N SER A 528 6.55 -12.00 4.36
CA SER A 528 6.25 -13.36 4.74
C SER A 528 7.22 -14.34 4.08
N VAL A 529 7.80 -15.23 4.87
CA VAL A 529 8.84 -16.17 4.45
C VAL A 529 8.43 -17.57 4.85
N ASP A 530 8.24 -18.46 3.90
CA ASP A 530 8.17 -19.88 4.22
C ASP A 530 9.59 -20.43 4.33
N TYR A 531 9.99 -20.79 5.56
CA TYR A 531 11.33 -21.33 5.81
C TYR A 531 11.36 -22.87 5.83
N HIS A 532 10.19 -23.52 5.78
CA HIS A 532 10.11 -24.96 5.58
C HIS A 532 10.22 -25.33 4.09
N ARG A 533 10.70 -26.53 3.80
CA ARG A 533 10.61 -27.16 2.48
C ARG A 533 9.79 -28.44 2.60
N TYR A 534 8.62 -28.45 1.97
CA TYR A 534 7.69 -29.59 2.01
C TYR A 534 7.40 -30.10 3.44
N GLY A 535 7.31 -29.16 4.40
CA GLY A 535 7.06 -29.45 5.81
C GLY A 535 8.34 -29.65 6.66
N ASN A 536 9.50 -29.83 6.06
CA ASN A 536 10.76 -29.95 6.78
C ASN A 536 11.26 -28.58 7.26
N LEU A 537 11.40 -28.42 8.57
CA LEU A 537 11.83 -27.18 9.22
C LEU A 537 13.36 -26.98 9.26
N GLY A 538 14.13 -28.01 8.93
CA GLY A 538 15.59 -28.00 8.93
C GLY A 538 16.16 -27.65 10.31
N LEU A 539 17.17 -26.76 10.33
CA LEU A 539 17.84 -26.34 11.58
C LEU A 539 16.94 -25.61 12.57
N ARG A 540 15.71 -25.25 12.16
CA ARG A 540 14.76 -24.50 13.00
C ARG A 540 13.68 -25.38 13.65
N GLU A 541 13.81 -26.71 13.54
CA GLU A 541 12.85 -27.68 14.10
C GLU A 541 12.64 -27.51 15.61
N GLY A 542 13.69 -27.20 16.35
CA GLY A 542 13.66 -27.00 17.79
C GLY A 542 13.22 -25.61 18.25
N GLU A 543 12.86 -24.68 17.36
CA GLU A 543 12.42 -23.35 17.76
C GLU A 543 11.06 -23.40 18.46
N LEU A 544 11.03 -22.93 19.72
CA LEU A 544 9.80 -22.74 20.47
C LEU A 544 9.05 -21.51 19.91
N ARG A 545 8.00 -21.76 19.13
CA ARG A 545 7.12 -20.74 18.62
C ARG A 545 5.78 -20.81 19.33
N LYS A 546 5.50 -19.81 20.16
CA LYS A 546 4.19 -19.66 20.80
C LYS A 546 3.40 -18.60 20.03
N PRO A 547 2.23 -18.94 19.44
CA PRO A 547 1.35 -17.94 18.86
C PRO A 547 0.98 -16.90 19.92
N ILE A 548 0.94 -15.64 19.54
CA ILE A 548 0.37 -14.59 20.36
C ILE A 548 -1.14 -14.67 20.16
N LEU A 549 -1.85 -15.15 21.17
CA LEU A 549 -3.32 -15.22 21.22
C LEU A 549 -3.92 -13.82 21.17
#